data_8ec4577152aae143a2b05e93ce0bde98
#
_entry.id   8ec4577152aae143a2b05e93ce0bde98
#
_cell.length_a   1.000
_cell.length_b   1.000
_cell.length_c   1.000
_cell.angle_alpha   90.00
_cell.angle_beta   90.00
_cell.angle_gamma   90.00
#
_symmetry.space_group_name_H-M   'P 1'
#
loop_
_entity.id
_entity.type
_entity.pdbx_description
1 polymer ?
#
loop_
_entity_poly.entity_id
_entity_poly.type
_entity_poly.pdbx_seq_one_letter_code
_entity_poly.pdbx_strand_id
1 'polypeptide(L)'
;DTQMDDTLSYATKLYNEVLSKINGRKILSTDIYPLLQTNDGYAIGTQWLYDMSCYADVAKANNAEFHMFIQNYSNANGGQREITSKAEFLFQIYTDMCFGINGFSWFTYRKSFLNFGGGCVENDISCKPTRYWQMAKEANEEISKFDHVYLSFDWEGVMGVNGTVNTKDDPEYFNPSFNFNTELEELSCAKNVSSTQDTLIGQFKDKDGRAGLMVTNFTDPVDMQNSVVSFEFKNANRAV
;
A
#
# COMPACT_ATOMS: atom_id res chain seq x y z
N ASP A 1 4.40 -13.01 17.97
CA ASP A 1 4.22 -11.66 18.54
C ASP A 1 5.53 -10.87 18.67
N THR A 2 6.69 -11.50 18.82
CA THR A 2 7.99 -10.80 18.92
C THR A 2 8.44 -10.09 17.64
N GLN A 3 7.89 -10.44 16.48
CA GLN A 3 8.28 -9.83 15.20
C GLN A 3 7.55 -8.51 14.94
N MET A 4 6.35 -8.33 15.48
CA MET A 4 5.56 -7.11 15.32
C MET A 4 6.17 -5.93 16.10
N ASP A 5 6.63 -6.18 17.34
CA ASP A 5 7.30 -5.15 18.15
C ASP A 5 8.64 -4.67 17.53
N ASP A 6 9.27 -5.52 16.70
CA ASP A 6 10.53 -5.20 16.05
C ASP A 6 10.40 -4.15 14.93
N THR A 7 9.31 -4.13 14.14
CA THR A 7 9.17 -3.20 13.01
C THR A 7 9.08 -1.75 13.47
N LEU A 8 8.22 -1.44 14.45
CA LEU A 8 8.11 -0.09 14.99
C LEU A 8 9.42 0.37 15.65
N SER A 9 10.04 -0.52 16.42
CA SER A 9 11.34 -0.27 17.05
C SER A 9 12.43 -0.02 16.01
N TYR A 10 12.46 -0.82 14.94
CA TYR A 10 13.43 -0.67 13.85
C TYR A 10 13.24 0.66 13.10
N ALA A 11 12.02 0.98 12.67
CA ALA A 11 11.71 2.22 11.98
C ALA A 11 12.07 3.45 12.83
N THR A 12 11.76 3.40 14.13
CA THR A 12 12.09 4.45 15.10
C THR A 12 13.61 4.62 15.25
N LYS A 13 14.36 3.53 15.37
CA LYS A 13 15.83 3.57 15.45
C LYS A 13 16.44 4.09 14.16
N LEU A 14 15.98 3.62 13.01
CA LEU A 14 16.44 4.07 11.70
C LEU A 14 16.28 5.59 11.58
N TYR A 15 15.13 6.13 11.99
CA TYR A 15 14.94 7.56 12.00
C TYR A 15 15.90 8.26 12.98
N ASN A 16 15.92 7.86 14.25
CA ASN A 16 16.66 8.53 15.30
C ASN A 16 18.18 8.47 15.12
N GLU A 17 18.70 7.34 14.69
CA GLU A 17 20.14 7.09 14.60
C GLU A 17 20.73 7.50 13.25
N VAL A 18 19.93 7.52 12.19
CA VAL A 18 20.38 7.82 10.82
C VAL A 18 19.70 9.05 10.27
N LEU A 19 18.39 9.01 10.00
CA LEU A 19 17.70 10.05 9.23
C LEU A 19 17.68 11.39 9.96
N SER A 20 17.54 11.40 11.29
CA SER A 20 17.58 12.64 12.08
C SER A 20 18.90 13.41 11.96
N LYS A 21 19.99 12.72 11.59
CA LYS A 21 21.35 13.31 11.46
C LYS A 21 21.62 13.89 10.07
N ILE A 22 20.79 13.58 9.08
CA ILE A 22 20.99 14.09 7.72
C ILE A 22 20.42 15.51 7.62
N ASN A 23 21.12 16.36 6.89
CA ASN A 23 20.60 17.65 6.49
C ASN A 23 19.77 17.50 5.22
N GLY A 24 18.60 18.13 5.18
CA GLY A 24 17.71 18.13 4.02
C GLY A 24 16.55 17.14 4.14
N ARG A 25 16.09 16.67 2.99
CA ARG A 25 14.92 15.81 2.83
C ARG A 25 15.14 14.45 3.52
N LYS A 26 14.22 14.05 4.36
CA LYS A 26 14.29 12.80 5.11
C LYS A 26 13.25 11.83 4.54
N ILE A 27 13.71 10.72 4.03
CA ILE A 27 12.88 9.69 3.43
C ILE A 27 13.05 8.42 4.25
N LEU A 28 11.96 7.98 4.87
CA LEU A 28 11.87 6.67 5.48
C LEU A 28 11.31 5.71 4.44
N SER A 29 12.06 4.68 4.10
CA SER A 29 11.69 3.74 3.04
C SER A 29 11.75 2.31 3.52
N THR A 30 10.84 1.48 3.02
CA THR A 30 10.83 0.03 3.27
C THR A 30 10.44 -0.75 2.02
N ASP A 31 10.78 -2.05 2.01
CA ASP A 31 10.54 -2.98 0.92
C ASP A 31 9.78 -4.22 1.44
N ILE A 32 8.45 -4.15 1.36
CA ILE A 32 7.57 -5.25 1.76
C ILE A 32 6.84 -5.73 0.50
N TYR A 33 6.90 -7.03 0.25
CA TYR A 33 6.39 -7.67 -0.96
C TYR A 33 5.19 -8.54 -0.62
N PRO A 34 3.96 -8.00 -0.74
CA PRO A 34 2.77 -8.61 -0.16
C PRO A 34 2.16 -9.73 -0.99
N LEU A 35 2.45 -9.82 -2.29
CA LEU A 35 1.79 -10.76 -3.18
C LEU A 35 2.51 -12.10 -3.17
N LEU A 36 1.91 -13.09 -2.51
CA LEU A 36 2.53 -14.36 -2.20
C LEU A 36 1.94 -15.52 -3.00
N GLN A 37 2.77 -16.56 -3.21
CA GLN A 37 2.38 -17.89 -3.64
C GLN A 37 2.59 -18.85 -2.47
N THR A 38 1.54 -19.45 -2.01
CA THR A 38 1.56 -20.47 -0.96
C THR A 38 1.25 -21.85 -1.54
N ASN A 39 1.28 -22.87 -0.69
CA ASN A 39 0.84 -24.22 -1.09
C ASN A 39 -0.66 -24.29 -1.40
N ASP A 40 -1.44 -23.38 -0.80
CA ASP A 40 -2.90 -23.33 -0.91
C ASP A 40 -3.37 -22.34 -2.01
N GLY A 41 -2.43 -21.71 -2.73
CA GLY A 41 -2.72 -20.77 -3.80
C GLY A 41 -2.11 -19.38 -3.58
N TYR A 42 -2.76 -18.35 -4.12
CA TYR A 42 -2.33 -16.96 -3.95
C TYR A 42 -2.77 -16.41 -2.60
N ALA A 43 -1.95 -15.53 -2.05
CA ALA A 43 -2.21 -14.89 -0.77
C ALA A 43 -1.64 -13.47 -0.73
N ILE A 44 -2.19 -12.66 0.18
CA ILE A 44 -1.63 -11.35 0.54
C ILE A 44 -0.92 -11.51 1.89
N GLY A 45 0.30 -11.00 1.99
CA GLY A 45 1.11 -11.11 3.21
C GLY A 45 0.43 -10.42 4.40
N THR A 46 0.23 -11.15 5.49
CA THR A 46 -0.51 -10.67 6.67
C THR A 46 0.20 -9.54 7.42
N GLN A 47 1.52 -9.48 7.34
CA GLN A 47 2.35 -8.50 8.05
C GLN A 47 2.40 -7.13 7.34
N TRP A 48 2.05 -7.09 6.05
CA TRP A 48 2.21 -5.90 5.20
C TRP A 48 1.59 -4.63 5.78
N LEU A 49 0.31 -4.71 6.18
CA LEU A 49 -0.43 -3.54 6.68
C LEU A 49 0.15 -3.02 8.00
N TYR A 50 0.53 -3.94 8.89
CA TYR A 50 1.15 -3.57 10.17
C TYR A 50 2.49 -2.86 9.94
N ASP A 51 3.35 -3.45 9.13
CA ASP A 51 4.67 -2.88 8.85
C ASP A 51 4.54 -1.50 8.21
N MET A 52 3.66 -1.34 7.21
CA MET A 52 3.41 -0.03 6.60
C MET A 52 2.91 1.00 7.61
N SER A 53 1.98 0.61 8.49
CA SER A 53 1.46 1.54 9.51
C SER A 53 2.55 2.00 10.48
N CYS A 54 3.47 1.11 10.87
CA CYS A 54 4.62 1.49 11.70
C CYS A 54 5.50 2.55 11.03
N TYR A 55 5.85 2.34 9.75
CA TYR A 55 6.67 3.30 9.00
C TYR A 55 5.93 4.62 8.76
N ALA A 56 4.65 4.57 8.43
CA ALA A 56 3.81 5.75 8.24
C ALA A 56 3.71 6.59 9.53
N ASP A 57 3.47 5.94 10.67
CA ASP A 57 3.40 6.61 11.98
C ASP A 57 4.73 7.28 12.35
N VAL A 58 5.85 6.59 12.16
CA VAL A 58 7.18 7.16 12.42
C VAL A 58 7.48 8.33 11.48
N ALA A 59 7.15 8.20 10.19
CA ALA A 59 7.35 9.27 9.21
C ALA A 59 6.52 10.50 9.57
N LYS A 60 5.23 10.33 9.85
CA LYS A 60 4.31 11.40 10.29
C LYS A 60 4.80 12.10 11.55
N ALA A 61 5.16 11.34 12.59
CA ALA A 61 5.62 11.88 13.87
C ALA A 61 6.89 12.75 13.73
N ASN A 62 7.66 12.53 12.68
CA ASN A 62 8.95 13.18 12.46
C ASN A 62 8.98 14.11 11.24
N ASN A 63 7.84 14.38 10.61
CA ASN A 63 7.74 15.17 9.38
C ASN A 63 8.73 14.69 8.30
N ALA A 64 8.81 13.37 8.14
CA ALA A 64 9.59 12.70 7.12
C ALA A 64 8.67 12.17 6.01
N GLU A 65 9.21 11.97 4.82
CA GLU A 65 8.50 11.30 3.76
C GLU A 65 8.53 9.79 3.97
N PHE A 66 7.45 9.12 3.58
CA PHE A 66 7.36 7.67 3.54
C PHE A 66 7.37 7.18 2.08
N HIS A 67 8.28 6.27 1.76
CA HIS A 67 8.42 5.69 0.42
C HIS A 67 8.36 4.16 0.47
N MET A 68 7.73 3.56 -0.55
CA MET A 68 7.60 2.11 -0.69
C MET A 68 8.29 1.58 -1.94
N PHE A 69 8.73 0.31 -1.87
CA PHE A 69 9.11 -0.46 -3.06
C PHE A 69 7.95 -1.36 -3.47
N ILE A 70 7.51 -1.21 -4.71
CA ILE A 70 6.43 -2.00 -5.30
C ILE A 70 7.01 -3.30 -5.83
N GLN A 71 6.40 -4.42 -5.45
CA GLN A 71 6.76 -5.75 -5.94
C GLN A 71 6.55 -5.84 -7.45
N ASN A 72 7.66 -5.99 -8.15
CA ASN A 72 7.73 -6.15 -9.61
C ASN A 72 8.59 -7.37 -9.95
N TYR A 73 8.61 -8.36 -9.06
CA TYR A 73 9.37 -9.58 -9.24
C TYR A 73 8.62 -10.76 -8.65
N SER A 74 9.03 -11.97 -9.04
CA SER A 74 8.59 -13.21 -8.42
C SER A 74 9.79 -13.99 -7.91
N ASN A 75 9.59 -14.72 -6.82
CA ASN A 75 10.59 -15.60 -6.23
C ASN A 75 9.90 -16.81 -5.62
N ALA A 76 9.80 -17.88 -6.38
CA ALA A 76 9.15 -19.11 -5.93
C ALA A 76 9.75 -19.67 -4.64
N ASN A 77 11.08 -19.51 -4.42
CA ASN A 77 11.75 -19.95 -3.20
C ASN A 77 11.48 -19.04 -2.00
N GLY A 78 11.15 -17.77 -2.25
CA GLY A 78 10.82 -16.76 -1.22
C GLY A 78 9.30 -16.54 -1.07
N GLY A 79 8.50 -17.28 -1.83
CA GLY A 79 7.04 -17.21 -1.76
C GLY A 79 6.40 -16.04 -2.50
N GLN A 80 7.16 -15.16 -3.18
CA GLN A 80 6.57 -14.08 -3.96
C GLN A 80 6.05 -14.60 -5.30
N ARG A 81 4.74 -14.38 -5.56
CA ARG A 81 4.10 -14.83 -6.79
C ARG A 81 4.49 -13.98 -8.00
N GLU A 82 4.28 -14.55 -9.17
CA GLU A 82 4.43 -13.81 -10.42
C GLU A 82 3.30 -12.78 -10.59
N ILE A 83 3.68 -11.54 -10.91
CA ILE A 83 2.72 -10.49 -11.22
C ILE A 83 2.20 -10.71 -12.65
N THR A 84 0.90 -10.85 -12.81
CA THR A 84 0.27 -11.21 -14.08
C THR A 84 -0.43 -10.03 -14.75
N SER A 85 -0.81 -9.00 -13.98
CA SER A 85 -1.61 -7.89 -14.47
C SER A 85 -1.20 -6.54 -13.87
N LYS A 86 -1.56 -5.45 -14.57
CA LYS A 86 -1.45 -4.09 -14.04
C LYS A 86 -2.28 -3.89 -12.77
N ALA A 87 -3.40 -4.61 -12.63
CA ALA A 87 -4.26 -4.51 -11.44
C ALA A 87 -3.50 -4.85 -10.15
N GLU A 88 -2.57 -5.82 -10.20
CA GLU A 88 -1.74 -6.18 -9.05
C GLU A 88 -0.71 -5.09 -8.69
N PHE A 89 -0.24 -4.31 -9.67
CA PHE A 89 0.58 -3.12 -9.40
C PHE A 89 -0.25 -2.00 -8.77
N LEU A 90 -1.41 -1.70 -9.35
CA LEU A 90 -2.31 -0.67 -8.83
C LEU A 90 -2.83 -1.02 -7.43
N PHE A 91 -3.12 -2.29 -7.17
CA PHE A 91 -3.51 -2.75 -5.84
C PHE A 91 -2.46 -2.41 -4.78
N GLN A 92 -1.18 -2.69 -5.07
CA GLN A 92 -0.10 -2.33 -4.15
C GLN A 92 -0.01 -0.81 -3.98
N ILE A 93 0.05 -0.05 -5.08
CA ILE A 93 0.21 1.41 -5.04
C ILE A 93 -0.95 2.06 -4.29
N TYR A 94 -2.20 1.70 -4.58
CA TYR A 94 -3.36 2.29 -3.92
C TYR A 94 -3.47 1.90 -2.45
N THR A 95 -3.07 0.67 -2.10
CA THR A 95 -2.96 0.26 -0.70
C THR A 95 -1.91 1.10 0.01
N ASP A 96 -0.71 1.23 -0.55
CA ASP A 96 0.37 2.03 0.03
C ASP A 96 -0.04 3.51 0.16
N MET A 97 -0.80 4.04 -0.82
CA MET A 97 -1.33 5.40 -0.75
C MET A 97 -2.31 5.61 0.41
N CYS A 98 -3.05 4.58 0.85
CA CYS A 98 -3.88 4.67 2.07
C CYS A 98 -3.03 4.93 3.33
N PHE A 99 -1.74 4.63 3.30
CA PHE A 99 -0.78 4.90 4.38
C PHE A 99 0.05 6.17 4.18
N GLY A 100 -0.32 7.01 3.22
CA GLY A 100 0.29 8.33 3.04
C GLY A 100 1.68 8.31 2.43
N ILE A 101 2.01 7.35 1.57
CA ILE A 101 3.30 7.34 0.88
C ILE A 101 3.49 8.61 0.05
N ASN A 102 4.69 9.17 0.06
CA ASN A 102 5.05 10.33 -0.75
C ASN A 102 5.75 9.95 -2.06
N GLY A 103 6.07 8.67 -2.21
CA GLY A 103 6.69 8.15 -3.42
C GLY A 103 6.87 6.64 -3.37
N PHE A 104 7.12 6.07 -4.52
CA PHE A 104 7.42 4.64 -4.63
C PHE A 104 8.47 4.36 -5.70
N SER A 105 9.07 3.18 -5.62
CA SER A 105 10.05 2.65 -6.56
C SER A 105 9.69 1.23 -6.96
N TRP A 106 10.10 0.82 -8.15
CA TRP A 106 9.87 -0.53 -8.64
C TRP A 106 11.01 -1.47 -8.22
N PHE A 107 10.69 -2.56 -7.56
CA PHE A 107 11.66 -3.62 -7.29
C PHE A 107 11.33 -4.87 -8.13
N THR A 108 12.07 -5.06 -9.26
CA THR A 108 13.26 -4.33 -9.66
C THR A 108 13.07 -3.62 -11.02
N TYR A 109 13.85 -2.58 -11.28
CA TYR A 109 13.90 -2.00 -12.63
C TYR A 109 14.53 -2.97 -13.62
N ARG A 110 15.66 -3.57 -13.28
CA ARG A 110 16.37 -4.54 -14.11
C ARG A 110 16.10 -5.95 -13.58
N LYS A 111 15.81 -6.89 -14.49
CA LYS A 111 15.61 -8.31 -14.14
C LYS A 111 16.80 -8.85 -13.33
N SER A 112 16.52 -9.58 -12.28
CA SER A 112 17.57 -10.10 -11.40
C SER A 112 18.43 -11.18 -12.08
N PHE A 113 19.69 -11.27 -11.69
CA PHE A 113 20.58 -12.38 -12.04
C PHE A 113 20.26 -13.68 -11.29
N LEU A 114 19.49 -13.61 -10.20
CA LEU A 114 19.24 -14.70 -9.28
C LEU A 114 17.96 -15.48 -9.60
N ASN A 115 17.71 -15.86 -10.83
CA ASN A 115 16.54 -16.68 -11.23
C ASN A 115 15.18 -16.16 -10.72
N PHE A 116 15.11 -14.90 -10.30
CA PHE A 116 13.86 -14.24 -9.98
C PHE A 116 13.14 -13.83 -11.27
N GLY A 117 11.87 -14.11 -11.37
CA GLY A 117 11.03 -13.55 -12.42
C GLY A 117 10.86 -12.04 -12.22
N GLY A 118 10.38 -11.34 -13.23
CA GLY A 118 10.06 -9.90 -13.13
C GLY A 118 11.18 -8.97 -13.57
N GLY A 119 11.05 -7.69 -13.20
CA GLY A 119 11.92 -6.61 -13.65
C GLY A 119 11.42 -5.91 -14.92
N CYS A 120 11.53 -4.58 -14.96
CA CYS A 120 11.03 -3.77 -16.08
C CYS A 120 11.82 -3.97 -17.38
N VAL A 121 13.11 -4.25 -17.28
CA VAL A 121 13.98 -4.49 -18.46
C VAL A 121 14.80 -5.75 -18.29
N GLU A 122 15.16 -6.36 -19.43
CA GLU A 122 16.01 -7.54 -19.45
C GLU A 122 17.39 -7.25 -18.84
N ASN A 123 18.02 -8.30 -18.31
CA ASN A 123 19.31 -8.21 -17.64
C ASN A 123 20.48 -8.52 -18.56
N ASP A 124 20.38 -8.14 -19.80
CA ASP A 124 21.44 -8.23 -20.78
C ASP A 124 21.83 -6.84 -21.32
N ILE A 125 22.78 -6.78 -22.22
CA ILE A 125 23.26 -5.52 -22.81
C ILE A 125 22.16 -4.80 -23.60
N SER A 126 21.12 -5.50 -24.04
CA SER A 126 20.02 -4.90 -24.81
C SER A 126 19.10 -4.04 -23.94
N CYS A 127 18.98 -4.32 -22.64
CA CYS A 127 18.03 -3.70 -21.71
C CYS A 127 16.62 -3.57 -22.31
N LYS A 128 16.18 -4.58 -23.06
CA LYS A 128 14.86 -4.55 -23.71
C LYS A 128 13.76 -4.49 -22.67
N PRO A 129 12.71 -3.67 -22.91
CA PRO A 129 11.53 -3.67 -22.06
C PRO A 129 10.90 -5.07 -21.96
N THR A 130 10.54 -5.46 -20.75
CA THR A 130 9.72 -6.64 -20.47
C THR A 130 8.23 -6.25 -20.46
N ARG A 131 7.33 -7.22 -20.26
CA ARG A 131 5.90 -6.93 -20.01
C ARG A 131 5.67 -6.05 -18.79
N TYR A 132 6.53 -6.17 -17.78
CA TYR A 132 6.44 -5.37 -16.54
C TYR A 132 6.72 -3.90 -16.78
N TRP A 133 7.60 -3.58 -17.73
CA TRP A 133 7.86 -2.18 -18.10
C TRP A 133 6.60 -1.47 -18.60
N GLN A 134 5.83 -2.14 -19.47
CA GLN A 134 4.59 -1.57 -20.00
C GLN A 134 3.55 -1.38 -18.89
N MET A 135 3.37 -2.39 -18.02
CA MET A 135 2.44 -2.32 -16.90
C MET A 135 2.84 -1.23 -15.89
N ALA A 136 4.14 -1.12 -15.56
CA ALA A 136 4.66 -0.09 -14.67
C ALA A 136 4.50 1.32 -15.27
N LYS A 137 4.76 1.47 -16.58
CA LYS A 137 4.51 2.73 -17.29
C LYS A 137 3.06 3.16 -17.20
N GLU A 138 2.13 2.25 -17.49
CA GLU A 138 0.69 2.54 -17.44
C GLU A 138 0.21 2.86 -16.01
N ALA A 139 0.75 2.18 -15.00
CA ALA A 139 0.46 2.49 -13.61
C ALA A 139 0.99 3.88 -13.22
N ASN A 140 2.22 4.22 -13.59
CA ASN A 140 2.78 5.55 -13.37
C ASN A 140 1.97 6.66 -14.06
N GLU A 141 1.55 6.43 -15.32
CA GLU A 141 0.70 7.37 -16.06
C GLU A 141 -0.68 7.55 -15.40
N GLU A 142 -1.23 6.51 -14.76
CA GLU A 142 -2.48 6.59 -14.02
C GLU A 142 -2.33 7.42 -12.75
N ILE A 143 -1.32 7.15 -11.95
CA ILE A 143 -1.05 7.89 -10.71
C ILE A 143 -0.71 9.36 -11.01
N SER A 144 0.07 9.65 -12.05
CA SER A 144 0.46 11.02 -12.40
C SER A 144 -0.70 11.96 -12.80
N LYS A 145 -1.90 11.40 -13.02
CA LYS A 145 -3.10 12.22 -13.31
C LYS A 145 -3.61 12.96 -12.06
N PHE A 146 -3.33 12.45 -10.86
CA PHE A 146 -3.85 13.01 -9.61
C PHE A 146 -2.82 13.13 -8.49
N ASP A 147 -1.57 12.74 -8.70
CA ASP A 147 -0.50 12.80 -7.69
C ASP A 147 -0.33 14.20 -7.10
N HIS A 148 -0.47 15.26 -7.92
CA HIS A 148 -0.41 16.65 -7.48
C HIS A 148 -1.53 17.03 -6.51
N VAL A 149 -2.71 16.40 -6.62
CA VAL A 149 -3.80 16.55 -5.65
C VAL A 149 -3.48 15.76 -4.40
N TYR A 150 -3.15 14.47 -4.55
CA TYR A 150 -2.82 13.58 -3.45
C TYR A 150 -1.71 14.15 -2.55
N LEU A 151 -0.60 14.59 -3.15
CA LEU A 151 0.56 15.16 -2.43
C LEU A 151 0.31 16.55 -1.83
N SER A 152 -0.85 17.17 -2.10
CA SER A 152 -1.24 18.43 -1.46
C SER A 152 -1.96 18.25 -0.12
N PHE A 153 -2.18 17.00 0.29
CA PHE A 153 -2.82 16.63 1.54
C PHE A 153 -1.82 15.91 2.47
N ASP A 154 -1.94 16.18 3.75
CA ASP A 154 -1.20 15.48 4.80
C ASP A 154 -1.98 14.26 5.27
N TRP A 155 -1.34 13.12 5.43
CA TRP A 155 -1.94 11.91 5.91
C TRP A 155 -2.26 12.00 7.41
N GLU A 156 -3.50 11.63 7.79
CA GLU A 156 -3.96 11.63 9.17
C GLU A 156 -4.00 10.23 9.81
N GLY A 157 -4.24 9.20 9.01
CA GLY A 157 -4.32 7.82 9.48
C GLY A 157 -5.05 6.90 8.50
N VAL A 158 -5.20 5.65 8.86
CA VAL A 158 -5.85 4.58 8.08
C VAL A 158 -6.95 3.91 8.88
N MET A 159 -7.99 3.46 8.20
CA MET A 159 -9.10 2.65 8.75
C MET A 159 -9.28 1.41 7.88
N GLY A 160 -9.49 0.25 8.51
CA GLY A 160 -9.95 -0.97 7.87
C GLY A 160 -11.47 -1.14 8.00
N VAL A 161 -12.13 -1.51 6.92
CA VAL A 161 -13.57 -1.81 6.92
C VAL A 161 -13.79 -3.23 6.43
N ASN A 162 -14.25 -4.11 7.31
CA ASN A 162 -14.55 -5.49 6.94
C ASN A 162 -15.75 -5.53 6.00
N GLY A 163 -15.62 -6.31 4.92
CA GLY A 163 -16.67 -6.52 3.94
C GLY A 163 -17.82 -7.37 4.48
N THR A 164 -19.04 -7.07 4.03
CA THR A 164 -20.23 -7.83 4.43
C THR A 164 -20.38 -9.14 3.63
N VAL A 165 -19.74 -9.25 2.45
CA VAL A 165 -19.76 -10.44 1.58
C VAL A 165 -18.65 -11.41 1.95
N ASN A 166 -17.58 -10.91 2.53
CA ASN A 166 -16.44 -11.72 2.94
C ASN A 166 -16.78 -12.48 4.21
N THR A 167 -17.11 -13.74 4.08
CA THR A 167 -17.32 -14.60 5.24
C THR A 167 -15.96 -15.14 5.67
N LYS A 168 -15.54 -14.81 6.91
CA LYS A 168 -14.34 -15.39 7.55
C LYS A 168 -14.35 -16.93 7.62
N ASP A 169 -15.48 -17.52 7.27
CA ASP A 169 -15.73 -18.96 7.28
C ASP A 169 -15.50 -19.61 5.90
N ASP A 170 -15.15 -18.83 4.86
CA ASP A 170 -14.78 -19.38 3.56
C ASP A 170 -13.32 -19.82 3.59
N PRO A 171 -13.01 -21.14 3.54
CA PRO A 171 -11.65 -21.64 3.59
C PRO A 171 -10.81 -21.25 2.35
N GLU A 172 -11.44 -20.84 1.24
CA GLU A 172 -10.76 -20.31 0.05
C GLU A 172 -10.47 -18.80 0.18
N TYR A 173 -11.08 -18.15 1.17
CA TYR A 173 -10.93 -16.73 1.39
C TYR A 173 -9.79 -16.45 2.36
N PHE A 174 -8.64 -16.11 1.83
CA PHE A 174 -7.51 -15.62 2.61
C PHE A 174 -7.52 -14.10 2.62
N ASN A 175 -8.14 -13.52 3.65
CA ASN A 175 -7.99 -12.09 3.91
C ASN A 175 -7.14 -11.89 5.16
N PRO A 176 -6.02 -11.16 5.07
CA PRO A 176 -5.30 -10.76 6.26
C PRO A 176 -6.25 -9.92 7.12
N SER A 177 -6.41 -10.28 8.37
CA SER A 177 -7.09 -9.43 9.34
C SER A 177 -6.45 -8.04 9.28
N PHE A 178 -7.25 -6.97 9.23
CA PHE A 178 -6.71 -5.64 9.38
C PHE A 178 -5.96 -5.55 10.71
N ASN A 179 -4.68 -5.27 10.60
CA ASN A 179 -3.79 -5.15 11.73
C ASN A 179 -2.88 -3.95 11.49
N PHE A 180 -3.00 -2.95 12.32
CA PHE A 180 -2.25 -1.70 12.21
C PHE A 180 -1.58 -1.39 13.54
N ASN A 181 -0.46 -0.67 13.49
CA ASN A 181 0.14 -0.09 14.69
C ASN A 181 -0.79 0.97 15.30
N THR A 182 -1.34 1.84 14.45
CA THR A 182 -2.37 2.81 14.81
C THR A 182 -3.48 2.79 13.76
N GLU A 183 -4.73 2.67 14.21
CA GLU A 183 -5.92 2.68 13.36
C GLU A 183 -6.85 3.82 13.75
N LEU A 184 -7.51 4.44 12.78
CA LEU A 184 -8.56 5.41 13.02
C LEU A 184 -9.83 4.69 13.49
N GLU A 185 -10.37 5.10 14.63
CA GLU A 185 -11.66 4.61 15.12
C GLU A 185 -12.83 5.16 14.29
N GLU A 186 -12.68 6.38 13.76
CA GLU A 186 -13.69 7.03 12.92
C GLU A 186 -13.04 8.00 11.91
N LEU A 187 -13.72 8.24 10.80
CA LEU A 187 -13.33 9.26 9.84
C LEU A 187 -13.80 10.64 10.29
N SER A 188 -12.98 11.67 10.09
CA SER A 188 -13.30 13.04 10.46
C SER A 188 -14.52 13.59 9.69
N CYS A 189 -14.65 13.21 8.40
CA CYS A 189 -15.68 13.72 7.49
C CYS A 189 -16.88 12.78 7.29
N ALA A 190 -16.79 11.52 7.73
CA ALA A 190 -17.83 10.52 7.49
C ALA A 190 -18.08 9.66 8.73
N LYS A 191 -19.27 9.07 8.81
CA LYS A 191 -19.68 8.08 9.78
C LYS A 191 -20.40 6.94 9.08
N ASN A 192 -20.73 5.87 9.81
CA ASN A 192 -21.49 4.73 9.28
C ASN A 192 -20.91 4.21 7.96
N VAL A 193 -19.60 4.04 7.93
CA VAL A 193 -18.91 3.48 6.76
C VAL A 193 -19.20 1.99 6.67
N SER A 194 -19.59 1.52 5.51
CA SER A 194 -19.78 0.09 5.23
C SER A 194 -19.29 -0.27 3.84
N SER A 195 -18.89 -1.52 3.66
CA SER A 195 -18.41 -2.02 2.39
C SER A 195 -18.90 -3.44 2.13
N THR A 196 -19.07 -3.81 0.86
CA THR A 196 -19.37 -5.20 0.48
C THR A 196 -18.12 -6.09 0.54
N GLN A 197 -16.95 -5.56 0.21
CA GLN A 197 -15.67 -6.25 0.29
C GLN A 197 -14.78 -5.54 1.32
N ASP A 198 -13.73 -6.21 1.78
CA ASP A 198 -12.75 -5.58 2.64
C ASP A 198 -12.15 -4.35 1.97
N THR A 199 -12.06 -3.28 2.73
CA THR A 199 -11.71 -1.96 2.18
C THR A 199 -10.77 -1.24 3.13
N LEU A 200 -9.72 -0.64 2.57
CA LEU A 200 -8.83 0.29 3.28
C LEU A 200 -9.23 1.72 2.95
N ILE A 201 -9.17 2.58 3.97
CA ILE A 201 -9.46 4.00 3.84
C ILE A 201 -8.35 4.80 4.50
N GLY A 202 -7.52 5.45 3.69
CA GLY A 202 -6.59 6.48 4.17
C GLY A 202 -7.32 7.81 4.31
N GLN A 203 -7.16 8.46 5.45
CA GLN A 203 -7.68 9.79 5.69
C GLN A 203 -6.58 10.83 5.59
N PHE A 204 -6.91 11.94 4.95
CA PHE A 204 -6.01 13.04 4.66
C PHE A 204 -6.66 14.38 4.97
N LYS A 205 -5.83 15.41 5.14
CA LYS A 205 -6.28 16.77 5.36
C LYS A 205 -5.36 17.76 4.65
N ASP A 206 -5.94 18.69 3.94
CA ASP A 206 -5.15 19.76 3.34
C ASP A 206 -4.93 20.94 4.31
N LYS A 207 -4.09 21.89 3.89
CA LYS A 207 -3.78 23.11 4.65
C LYS A 207 -4.98 23.98 4.98
N ASP A 208 -6.07 23.86 4.23
CA ASP A 208 -7.32 24.62 4.43
C ASP A 208 -8.30 23.85 5.35
N GLY A 209 -7.92 22.66 5.83
CA GLY A 209 -8.71 21.81 6.71
C GLY A 209 -9.73 20.93 5.98
N ARG A 210 -9.64 20.83 4.64
CA ARG A 210 -10.53 19.95 3.86
C ARG A 210 -10.07 18.50 3.99
N ALA A 211 -11.01 17.60 4.26
CA ALA A 211 -10.73 16.18 4.32
C ALA A 211 -10.61 15.58 2.92
N GLY A 212 -9.68 14.65 2.77
CA GLY A 212 -9.53 13.76 1.62
C GLY A 212 -9.60 12.30 2.06
N LEU A 213 -10.17 11.45 1.25
CA LEU A 213 -10.18 10.00 1.49
C LEU A 213 -9.57 9.27 0.30
N MET A 214 -8.62 8.37 0.58
CA MET A 214 -8.14 7.37 -0.36
C MET A 214 -8.82 6.05 -0.02
N VAL A 215 -9.57 5.50 -0.97
CA VAL A 215 -10.38 4.29 -0.72
C VAL A 215 -9.91 3.19 -1.66
N THR A 216 -9.52 2.06 -1.10
CA THR A 216 -9.00 0.92 -1.85
C THR A 216 -9.77 -0.35 -1.50
N ASN A 217 -10.29 -1.02 -2.52
CA ASN A 217 -10.80 -2.39 -2.40
C ASN A 217 -9.63 -3.30 -2.01
N PHE A 218 -9.71 -3.91 -0.82
CA PHE A 218 -8.65 -4.75 -0.26
C PHE A 218 -8.94 -6.24 -0.46
N THR A 219 -9.19 -6.63 -1.71
CA THR A 219 -9.28 -8.03 -2.14
C THR A 219 -8.17 -8.33 -3.13
N ASP A 220 -7.78 -9.60 -3.24
CA ASP A 220 -6.77 -9.97 -4.22
C ASP A 220 -7.24 -9.61 -5.64
N PRO A 221 -6.47 -8.81 -6.40
CA PRO A 221 -6.89 -8.36 -7.72
C PRO A 221 -7.08 -9.49 -8.75
N VAL A 222 -6.54 -10.69 -8.51
CA VAL A 222 -6.79 -11.84 -9.38
C VAL A 222 -8.22 -12.38 -9.24
N ASP A 223 -8.89 -12.13 -8.12
CA ASP A 223 -10.27 -12.57 -7.86
C ASP A 223 -11.30 -11.67 -8.54
N MET A 224 -10.88 -10.53 -9.08
CA MET A 224 -11.72 -9.56 -9.82
C MET A 224 -13.02 -9.17 -9.10
N GLN A 225 -12.96 -9.05 -7.76
CA GLN A 225 -14.13 -8.70 -6.95
C GLN A 225 -14.43 -7.19 -7.02
N ASN A 226 -15.70 -6.87 -7.18
CA ASN A 226 -16.18 -5.50 -7.11
C ASN A 226 -16.61 -5.15 -5.68
N SER A 227 -16.30 -3.95 -5.23
CA SER A 227 -16.72 -3.44 -3.93
C SER A 227 -17.68 -2.25 -4.09
N VAL A 228 -18.68 -2.21 -3.20
CA VAL A 228 -19.55 -1.05 -3.00
C VAL A 228 -19.28 -0.52 -1.61
N VAL A 229 -18.76 0.70 -1.53
CA VAL A 229 -18.48 1.39 -0.27
C VAL A 229 -19.51 2.50 -0.06
N SER A 230 -20.13 2.54 1.11
CA SER A 230 -21.14 3.53 1.47
C SER A 230 -20.63 4.40 2.61
N PHE A 231 -20.85 5.70 2.51
CA PHE A 231 -20.47 6.70 3.49
C PHE A 231 -21.67 7.56 3.87
N GLU A 232 -21.84 7.86 5.15
CA GLU A 232 -22.70 8.93 5.63
C GLU A 232 -21.82 10.12 6.03
N PHE A 233 -21.76 11.15 5.16
CA PHE A 233 -20.92 12.31 5.43
C PHE A 233 -21.46 13.16 6.58
N LYS A 234 -20.58 13.54 7.52
CA LYS A 234 -20.86 14.48 8.58
C LYS A 234 -21.03 15.89 7.94
N ASN A 235 -22.12 16.58 8.25
CA ASN A 235 -22.38 17.95 7.74
C ASN A 235 -22.55 18.07 6.20
N ALA A 236 -23.16 17.09 5.57
CA ALA A 236 -23.43 17.07 4.13
C ALA A 236 -24.46 18.13 3.66
N ASN A 237 -24.28 19.42 4.00
CA ASN A 237 -25.08 20.50 3.43
C ASN A 237 -24.59 20.96 2.05
N ARG A 238 -23.50 20.39 1.53
CA ARG A 238 -23.00 20.59 0.17
C ARG A 238 -22.20 19.34 -0.28
N ALA A 239 -22.85 18.48 -1.05
CA ALA A 239 -22.12 17.65 -2.01
C ALA A 239 -21.86 18.55 -3.23
N VAL A 240 -20.60 18.73 -3.58
CA VAL A 240 -20.19 19.38 -4.84
C VAL A 240 -19.85 18.27 -5.81
#